data_f803a45330381741c6d1f340fa5496be
#
_entry.id   f803a45330381741c6d1f340fa5496be
#
_cell.length_a   1.000
_cell.length_b   1.000
_cell.length_c   1.000
_cell.angle_alpha   90.00
_cell.angle_beta   90.00
_cell.angle_gamma   90.00
#
_symmetry.space_group_name_H-M   'P 1'
#
loop_
_entity.id
_entity.type
_entity.pdbx_description
1 polymer ?
#
loop_
_entity_poly.entity_id
_entity_poly.type
_entity_poly.pdbx_seq_one_letter_code
_entity_poly.pdbx_strand_id
1 'polypeptide(L)'
;YMNYANKNFPNGVKSELGDIIAYHNDTTVDWLGFYGQGNYTSGALNAYGMLGTSSIKYSYQDHFTVANEKITSPSISAMQVKGGVMYDVNENISVFGNLGLVEKPPIMDNVIYFDGTVASDPANEKFQSMEFGMNYNTAKYAVKASYYNTQWMDRNLTKSVTTGQGSSGDTDVIFLTGVDQSHTGFELEGSAQVIDMLRLDFAASFGTWQFVDDASGNYQ
;
A
#
# COMPACT_ATOMS: atom_id res chain seq x y z
N TYR A 1 -14.16 26.19 -15.18
CA TYR A 1 -15.09 26.90 -14.29
C TYR A 1 -16.44 26.21 -14.40
N MET A 2 -16.77 25.34 -13.46
CA MET A 2 -18.15 24.86 -13.31
C MET A 2 -18.99 26.02 -12.76
N ASN A 3 -20.10 26.32 -13.42
CA ASN A 3 -21.01 27.37 -12.95
C ASN A 3 -21.89 26.76 -11.84
N TYR A 4 -21.44 26.85 -10.61
CA TYR A 4 -22.17 26.34 -9.42
C TYR A 4 -23.42 27.18 -9.06
N ALA A 5 -23.68 28.23 -9.80
CA ALA A 5 -24.78 29.17 -9.53
C ALA A 5 -26.21 28.59 -9.60
N ASN A 6 -26.34 27.29 -10.01
CA ASN A 6 -27.66 26.64 -10.10
C ASN A 6 -27.88 25.48 -9.12
N LYS A 7 -26.94 25.19 -8.21
CA LYS A 7 -27.21 24.20 -7.16
C LYS A 7 -28.01 24.85 -6.02
N ASN A 8 -29.14 24.27 -5.69
CA ASN A 8 -29.88 24.60 -4.51
C ASN A 8 -29.51 23.66 -3.37
N PHE A 9 -29.35 24.18 -2.15
CA PHE A 9 -29.28 23.35 -0.97
C PHE A 9 -30.59 22.57 -0.78
N PRO A 10 -30.58 21.46 0.01
CA PRO A 10 -31.76 20.62 0.23
C PRO A 10 -32.99 21.40 0.72
N ASN A 11 -32.82 22.57 1.33
CA ASN A 11 -33.85 23.46 1.81
C ASN A 11 -34.27 24.57 0.79
N GLY A 12 -33.81 24.48 -0.46
CA GLY A 12 -34.18 25.40 -1.55
C GLY A 12 -33.45 26.75 -1.54
N VAL A 13 -32.45 26.95 -0.70
CA VAL A 13 -31.62 28.16 -0.69
C VAL A 13 -30.64 28.10 -1.85
N LYS A 14 -30.44 29.19 -2.59
CA LYS A 14 -29.43 29.29 -3.64
C LYS A 14 -28.06 29.42 -3.01
N SER A 15 -27.10 28.65 -3.54
CA SER A 15 -25.70 28.75 -3.15
C SER A 15 -25.06 30.03 -3.72
N GLU A 16 -24.23 30.67 -2.93
CA GLU A 16 -23.44 31.84 -3.28
C GLU A 16 -21.96 31.48 -3.35
N LEU A 17 -21.10 32.40 -3.85
CA LEU A 17 -19.68 32.21 -3.89
C LEU A 17 -19.09 32.12 -2.46
N GLY A 18 -18.46 31.00 -2.15
CA GLY A 18 -17.90 30.71 -0.82
C GLY A 18 -18.68 29.67 -0.03
N ASP A 19 -19.89 29.31 -0.48
CA ASP A 19 -20.66 28.25 0.14
C ASP A 19 -20.09 26.86 -0.10
N ILE A 20 -20.18 26.01 0.91
CA ILE A 20 -19.80 24.59 0.80
C ILE A 20 -21.00 23.85 0.20
N ILE A 21 -20.84 23.32 -1.02
CA ILE A 21 -21.96 22.79 -1.82
C ILE A 21 -21.82 21.32 -2.23
N ALA A 22 -20.63 20.73 -2.12
CA ALA A 22 -20.38 19.37 -2.61
C ALA A 22 -20.33 18.36 -1.47
N TYR A 23 -19.39 18.53 -0.57
CA TYR A 23 -19.27 17.73 0.65
C TYR A 23 -18.67 18.58 1.76
N HIS A 24 -19.00 18.24 3.00
CA HIS A 24 -18.47 18.87 4.20
C HIS A 24 -18.35 17.81 5.28
N ASN A 25 -17.19 17.24 5.42
CA ASN A 25 -16.91 16.17 6.37
C ASN A 25 -15.58 16.37 7.08
N ASP A 26 -15.50 15.80 8.27
CA ASP A 26 -14.27 15.68 9.05
C ASP A 26 -13.89 14.21 9.15
N THR A 27 -12.62 13.91 8.85
CA THR A 27 -12.04 12.58 9.01
C THR A 27 -10.88 12.64 10.00
N THR A 28 -10.90 11.75 10.97
CA THR A 28 -9.81 11.61 11.94
C THR A 28 -9.25 10.20 11.89
N VAL A 29 -7.94 10.10 11.96
CA VAL A 29 -7.21 8.84 12.03
C VAL A 29 -6.38 8.82 13.32
N ASP A 30 -6.73 7.92 14.23
CA ASP A 30 -5.95 7.64 15.42
C ASP A 30 -5.08 6.40 15.16
N TRP A 31 -3.76 6.56 15.26
CA TRP A 31 -2.82 5.49 14.99
C TRP A 31 -1.77 5.38 16.09
N LEU A 32 -1.48 4.15 16.49
CA LEU A 32 -0.42 3.82 17.43
C LEU A 32 0.32 2.59 16.95
N GLY A 33 1.65 2.63 16.98
CA GLY A 33 2.47 1.49 16.56
C GLY A 33 3.75 1.36 17.37
N PHE A 34 4.21 0.12 17.48
CA PHE A 34 5.46 -0.25 18.12
C PHE A 34 6.21 -1.23 17.24
N TYR A 35 7.53 -1.14 17.26
CA TYR A 35 8.37 -2.14 16.64
C TYR A 35 9.67 -2.34 17.44
N GLY A 36 10.24 -3.52 17.28
CA GLY A 36 11.56 -3.86 17.77
C GLY A 36 12.36 -4.55 16.66
N GLN A 37 13.65 -4.23 16.57
CA GLN A 37 14.56 -4.85 15.64
C GLN A 37 15.85 -5.26 16.36
N GLY A 38 16.31 -6.47 16.08
CA GLY A 38 17.60 -6.97 16.49
C GLY A 38 18.51 -7.25 15.30
N ASN A 39 19.78 -6.96 15.42
CA ASN A 39 20.81 -7.31 14.46
C ASN A 39 21.87 -8.18 15.15
N TYR A 40 22.36 -9.20 14.44
CA TYR A 40 23.39 -10.11 14.90
C TYR A 40 24.49 -10.21 13.86
N THR A 41 25.74 -10.06 14.26
CA THR A 41 26.91 -10.22 13.40
C THR A 41 27.91 -11.13 14.09
N SER A 42 28.36 -12.17 13.40
CA SER A 42 29.37 -13.10 13.87
C SER A 42 30.20 -13.62 12.71
N GLY A 43 31.46 -13.20 12.62
CA GLY A 43 32.33 -13.56 11.50
C GLY A 43 31.74 -13.11 10.17
N ALA A 44 31.53 -14.08 9.27
CA ALA A 44 30.94 -13.88 7.95
C ALA A 44 29.40 -13.80 7.95
N LEU A 45 28.73 -14.06 9.07
CA LEU A 45 27.28 -14.08 9.20
C LEU A 45 26.73 -12.76 9.72
N ASN A 46 25.79 -12.18 8.98
CA ASN A 46 24.96 -11.06 9.41
C ASN A 46 23.50 -11.49 9.35
N ALA A 47 22.73 -11.19 10.39
CA ALA A 47 21.32 -11.50 10.46
C ALA A 47 20.55 -10.35 11.11
N TYR A 48 19.28 -10.17 10.74
CA TYR A 48 18.38 -9.27 11.43
C TYR A 48 17.00 -9.90 11.59
N GLY A 49 16.29 -9.45 12.59
CA GLY A 49 14.88 -9.77 12.80
C GLY A 49 14.14 -8.54 13.29
N MET A 50 12.92 -8.34 12.79
CA MET A 50 12.05 -7.25 13.17
C MET A 50 10.65 -7.77 13.44
N LEU A 51 10.05 -7.30 14.51
CA LEU A 51 8.65 -7.51 14.85
C LEU A 51 8.01 -6.15 15.12
N GLY A 52 6.84 -5.92 14.55
CA GLY A 52 6.07 -4.70 14.76
C GLY A 52 4.58 -4.98 14.83
N THR A 53 3.87 -4.10 15.52
CA THR A 53 2.40 -4.10 15.58
C THR A 53 1.90 -2.67 15.58
N SER A 54 0.72 -2.48 15.02
CA SER A 54 0.03 -1.19 15.04
C SER A 54 -1.46 -1.38 15.24
N SER A 55 -2.12 -0.33 15.68
CA SER A 55 -3.57 -0.23 15.77
C SER A 55 -4.01 1.08 15.15
N ILE A 56 -5.03 1.04 14.33
CA ILE A 56 -5.62 2.20 13.67
C ILE A 56 -7.11 2.25 13.95
N LYS A 57 -7.64 3.44 14.09
CA LYS A 57 -9.06 3.71 14.30
C LYS A 57 -9.45 4.93 13.49
N TYR A 58 -10.58 4.84 12.80
CA TYR A 58 -11.12 5.92 11.98
C TYR A 58 -12.32 6.55 12.65
N SER A 59 -12.47 7.85 12.48
CA SER A 59 -13.69 8.57 12.81
C SER A 59 -14.07 9.46 11.63
N TYR A 60 -15.36 9.52 11.36
CA TYR A 60 -15.94 10.27 10.26
C TYR A 60 -17.16 11.06 10.76
N GLN A 61 -17.27 12.30 10.34
CA GLN A 61 -18.42 13.15 10.63
C GLN A 61 -18.82 13.89 9.36
N ASP A 62 -20.02 13.63 8.88
CA ASP A 62 -20.62 14.34 7.75
C ASP A 62 -21.53 15.46 8.27
N HIS A 63 -21.29 16.68 7.83
CA HIS A 63 -22.04 17.85 8.23
C HIS A 63 -23.27 18.12 7.34
N PHE A 64 -23.47 17.34 6.27
CA PHE A 64 -24.60 17.49 5.35
C PHE A 64 -25.67 16.42 5.52
N THR A 65 -25.30 15.16 5.55
CA THR A 65 -26.23 14.04 5.35
C THR A 65 -26.54 13.25 6.61
N VAL A 66 -25.58 13.08 7.49
CA VAL A 66 -25.73 12.27 8.69
C VAL A 66 -25.84 13.20 9.90
N ALA A 67 -27.00 13.71 10.17
CA ALA A 67 -27.40 14.46 11.38
C ALA A 67 -26.27 14.95 12.33
N ASN A 68 -25.09 15.25 11.79
CA ASN A 68 -23.89 15.70 12.48
C ASN A 68 -23.35 14.69 13.52
N GLU A 69 -23.64 13.41 13.37
CA GLU A 69 -23.13 12.37 14.26
C GLU A 69 -21.72 11.94 13.87
N LYS A 70 -20.86 11.83 14.87
CA LYS A 70 -19.51 11.27 14.70
C LYS A 70 -19.57 9.76 14.70
N ILE A 71 -19.29 9.16 13.56
CA ILE A 71 -19.18 7.71 13.39
C ILE A 71 -17.74 7.29 13.66
N THR A 72 -17.58 6.18 14.35
CA THR A 72 -16.24 5.71 14.74
C THR A 72 -16.12 4.22 14.47
N SER A 73 -15.03 3.81 13.81
CA SER A 73 -14.76 2.40 13.55
C SER A 73 -14.28 1.66 14.81
N PRO A 74 -14.35 0.33 14.83
CA PRO A 74 -13.51 -0.48 15.71
C PRO A 74 -12.02 -0.19 15.48
N SER A 75 -11.18 -0.53 16.46
CA SER A 75 -9.72 -0.55 16.26
C SER A 75 -9.32 -1.72 15.39
N ILE A 76 -8.54 -1.45 14.35
CA ILE A 76 -8.00 -2.45 13.43
C ILE A 76 -6.53 -2.61 13.72
N SER A 77 -6.13 -3.82 14.11
CA SER A 77 -4.74 -4.15 14.41
C SER A 77 -4.04 -4.73 13.19
N ALA A 78 -2.76 -4.44 13.05
CA ALA A 78 -1.91 -4.99 12.01
C ALA A 78 -0.56 -5.39 12.58
N MET A 79 0.05 -6.42 12.00
CA MET A 79 1.32 -6.97 12.44
C MET A 79 2.31 -7.03 11.28
N GLN A 80 3.60 -6.93 11.62
CA GLN A 80 4.67 -7.15 10.66
C GLN A 80 5.80 -7.95 11.29
N VAL A 81 6.31 -8.90 10.52
CA VAL A 81 7.48 -9.70 10.85
C VAL A 81 8.41 -9.68 9.65
N LYS A 82 9.67 -9.30 9.86
CA LYS A 82 10.69 -9.29 8.82
C LYS A 82 11.97 -9.91 9.37
N GLY A 83 12.69 -10.59 8.53
CA GLY A 83 13.99 -11.12 8.88
C GLY A 83 14.81 -11.43 7.66
N GLY A 84 16.14 -11.45 7.86
CA GLY A 84 17.05 -11.79 6.79
C GLY A 84 18.41 -12.20 7.32
N VAL A 85 19.12 -12.89 6.45
CA VAL A 85 20.47 -13.33 6.68
C VAL A 85 21.34 -13.00 5.48
N MET A 86 22.58 -12.62 5.74
CA MET A 86 23.63 -12.47 4.74
C MET A 86 24.86 -13.19 5.20
N TYR A 87 25.49 -13.93 4.30
CA TYR A 87 26.72 -14.65 4.56
C TYR A 87 27.80 -14.23 3.56
N ASP A 88 28.92 -13.75 4.08
CA ASP A 88 30.10 -13.38 3.28
C ASP A 88 30.87 -14.64 2.92
N VAL A 89 30.72 -15.11 1.67
CA VAL A 89 31.42 -16.29 1.14
C VAL A 89 32.92 -16.03 1.06
N ASN A 90 33.29 -14.83 0.68
CA ASN A 90 34.65 -14.30 0.67
C ASN A 90 34.63 -12.76 0.68
N GLU A 91 35.78 -12.10 0.56
CA GLU A 91 35.92 -10.64 0.59
C GLU A 91 35.10 -9.91 -0.50
N ASN A 92 34.74 -10.60 -1.58
CA ASN A 92 34.05 -9.99 -2.73
C ASN A 92 32.62 -10.49 -2.92
N ILE A 93 32.26 -11.63 -2.37
CA ILE A 93 30.97 -12.29 -2.62
C ILE A 93 30.23 -12.50 -1.30
N SER A 94 29.00 -12.03 -1.26
CA SER A 94 28.05 -12.40 -0.22
C SER A 94 26.76 -12.93 -0.83
N VAL A 95 26.08 -13.81 -0.11
CA VAL A 95 24.74 -14.32 -0.45
C VAL A 95 23.78 -13.89 0.65
N PHE A 96 22.53 -13.64 0.28
CA PHE A 96 21.53 -13.20 1.25
C PHE A 96 20.15 -13.81 0.99
N GLY A 97 19.35 -13.84 2.04
CA GLY A 97 17.93 -14.18 1.97
C GLY A 97 17.11 -13.30 2.94
N ASN A 98 15.98 -12.83 2.47
CA ASN A 98 15.04 -12.00 3.23
C ASN A 98 13.65 -12.63 3.19
N LEU A 99 12.93 -12.51 4.30
CA LEU A 99 11.54 -12.92 4.43
C LEU A 99 10.76 -11.77 5.08
N GLY A 100 9.53 -11.55 4.63
CA GLY A 100 8.64 -10.54 5.20
C GLY A 100 7.19 -10.99 5.19
N LEU A 101 6.53 -10.82 6.33
CA LEU A 101 5.07 -10.93 6.49
C LEU A 101 4.60 -9.59 7.03
N VAL A 102 3.75 -8.89 6.28
CA VAL A 102 3.29 -7.54 6.63
C VAL A 102 1.79 -7.46 6.42
N GLU A 103 1.09 -7.00 7.43
CA GLU A 103 -0.30 -6.60 7.32
C GLU A 103 -0.39 -5.07 7.20
N LYS A 104 -1.29 -4.62 6.34
CA LYS A 104 -1.62 -3.21 6.14
C LYS A 104 -3.11 -3.02 6.42
N PRO A 105 -3.50 -2.19 7.38
CA PRO A 105 -4.91 -1.88 7.60
C PRO A 105 -5.57 -1.32 6.33
N PRO A 106 -6.87 -1.58 6.13
CA PRO A 106 -7.63 -1.00 5.03
C PRO A 106 -7.68 0.53 5.16
N ILE A 107 -7.88 1.21 4.05
CA ILE A 107 -8.14 2.66 4.02
C ILE A 107 -9.51 2.96 4.64
N MET A 108 -9.71 4.21 5.07
CA MET A 108 -10.95 4.64 5.74
C MET A 108 -12.21 4.30 4.92
N ASP A 109 -12.21 4.54 3.62
CA ASP A 109 -13.37 4.32 2.74
C ASP A 109 -13.83 2.85 2.66
N ASN A 110 -12.94 1.91 3.00
CA ASN A 110 -13.28 0.49 3.13
C ASN A 110 -13.71 0.10 4.54
N VAL A 111 -13.70 1.03 5.49
CA VAL A 111 -14.06 0.83 6.89
C VAL A 111 -15.33 1.60 7.26
N ILE A 112 -15.44 2.83 6.80
CA ILE A 112 -16.63 3.67 6.99
C ILE A 112 -17.09 4.12 5.61
N TYR A 113 -18.28 3.67 5.21
CA TYR A 113 -18.86 3.97 3.92
C TYR A 113 -19.47 5.37 3.90
N PHE A 114 -19.73 5.91 2.71
CA PHE A 114 -20.28 7.25 2.54
C PHE A 114 -21.67 7.45 3.17
N ASP A 115 -22.44 6.38 3.34
CA ASP A 115 -23.72 6.39 4.03
C ASP A 115 -23.61 6.36 5.56
N GLY A 116 -22.38 6.32 6.08
CA GLY A 116 -22.09 6.23 7.50
C GLY A 116 -22.10 4.80 8.05
N THR A 117 -22.31 3.80 7.22
CA THR A 117 -22.25 2.40 7.66
C THR A 117 -20.82 2.00 7.93
N VAL A 118 -20.57 1.30 9.04
CA VAL A 118 -19.26 0.75 9.39
C VAL A 118 -19.18 -0.70 8.93
N ALA A 119 -18.11 -1.03 8.20
CA ALA A 119 -17.84 -2.41 7.77
C ALA A 119 -17.74 -3.33 9.00
N SER A 120 -18.42 -4.49 8.94
CA SER A 120 -18.49 -5.43 10.07
C SER A 120 -17.17 -6.15 10.33
N ASP A 121 -16.38 -6.40 9.27
CA ASP A 121 -15.10 -7.10 9.35
C ASP A 121 -14.14 -6.58 8.26
N PRO A 122 -13.58 -5.39 8.46
CA PRO A 122 -12.64 -4.82 7.48
C PRO A 122 -11.30 -5.59 7.51
N ALA A 123 -10.99 -6.28 6.41
CA ALA A 123 -9.81 -7.10 6.29
C ALA A 123 -8.53 -6.28 6.05
N ASN A 124 -7.44 -6.68 6.69
CA ASN A 124 -6.11 -6.16 6.37
C ASN A 124 -5.62 -6.73 5.04
N GLU A 125 -4.98 -5.88 4.24
CA GLU A 125 -4.15 -6.35 3.14
C GLU A 125 -2.91 -7.06 3.69
N LYS A 126 -2.47 -8.16 3.05
CA LYS A 126 -1.34 -8.97 3.51
C LYS A 126 -0.27 -9.09 2.45
N PHE A 127 0.97 -8.90 2.85
CA PHE A 127 2.14 -9.10 2.02
C PHE A 127 2.97 -10.25 2.58
N GLN A 128 3.25 -11.23 1.73
CA GLN A 128 4.25 -12.27 2.00
C GLN A 128 5.34 -12.12 0.96
N SER A 129 6.57 -11.87 1.39
CA SER A 129 7.68 -11.62 0.50
C SER A 129 8.87 -12.48 0.86
N MET A 130 9.53 -13.03 -0.16
CA MET A 130 10.84 -13.65 -0.04
C MET A 130 11.76 -13.13 -1.14
N GLU A 131 13.02 -12.97 -0.80
CA GLU A 131 14.09 -12.56 -1.70
C GLU A 131 15.33 -13.38 -1.40
N PHE A 132 16.00 -13.87 -2.44
CA PHE A 132 17.32 -14.51 -2.36
C PHE A 132 18.24 -13.85 -3.37
N GLY A 133 19.47 -13.61 -2.99
CA GLY A 133 20.37 -12.95 -3.90
C GLY A 133 21.83 -13.13 -3.55
N MET A 134 22.64 -12.56 -4.42
CA MET A 134 24.09 -12.52 -4.31
C MET A 134 24.59 -11.10 -4.61
N ASN A 135 25.54 -10.65 -3.83
CA ASN A 135 26.30 -9.44 -4.11
C ASN A 135 27.74 -9.81 -4.51
N TYR A 136 28.26 -9.12 -5.51
CA TYR A 136 29.66 -9.15 -5.90
C TYR A 136 30.22 -7.73 -5.83
N ASN A 137 31.19 -7.52 -4.94
CA ASN A 137 31.76 -6.20 -4.69
C ASN A 137 33.28 -6.24 -4.79
N THR A 138 33.85 -5.35 -5.58
CA THR A 138 35.27 -5.12 -5.70
C THR A 138 35.56 -3.62 -5.67
N ALA A 139 36.82 -3.21 -5.74
CA ALA A 139 37.14 -1.79 -5.86
C ALA A 139 36.58 -1.09 -7.11
N LYS A 140 36.22 -1.87 -8.17
CA LYS A 140 35.76 -1.33 -9.46
C LYS A 140 34.33 -1.74 -9.82
N TYR A 141 33.82 -2.81 -9.24
CA TYR A 141 32.51 -3.37 -9.60
C TYR A 141 31.67 -3.60 -8.35
N ALA A 142 30.40 -3.24 -8.42
CA ALA A 142 29.39 -3.65 -7.47
C ALA A 142 28.20 -4.19 -8.26
N VAL A 143 27.84 -5.45 -8.05
CA VAL A 143 26.73 -6.11 -8.75
C VAL A 143 25.89 -6.86 -7.71
N LYS A 144 24.57 -6.65 -7.77
CA LYS A 144 23.58 -7.43 -7.02
C LYS A 144 22.69 -8.17 -8.02
N ALA A 145 22.48 -9.45 -7.79
CA ALA A 145 21.48 -10.24 -8.50
C ALA A 145 20.55 -10.88 -7.47
N SER A 146 19.25 -10.77 -7.68
CA SER A 146 18.27 -11.35 -6.77
C SER A 146 17.08 -11.95 -7.51
N TYR A 147 16.49 -12.95 -6.87
CA TYR A 147 15.18 -13.50 -7.17
C TYR A 147 14.23 -13.10 -6.06
N TYR A 148 13.02 -12.65 -6.42
CA TYR A 148 11.99 -12.34 -5.47
C TYR A 148 10.67 -13.01 -5.82
N ASN A 149 9.88 -13.28 -4.77
CA ASN A 149 8.48 -13.64 -4.87
C ASN A 149 7.70 -12.88 -3.78
N THR A 150 6.70 -12.11 -4.20
CA THR A 150 5.82 -11.37 -3.29
C THR A 150 4.37 -11.72 -3.64
N GLN A 151 3.62 -12.16 -2.63
CA GLN A 151 2.18 -12.33 -2.68
C GLN A 151 1.55 -11.14 -1.95
N TRP A 152 0.64 -10.46 -2.62
CA TRP A 152 -0.16 -9.39 -2.05
C TRP A 152 -1.61 -9.85 -2.03
N MET A 153 -2.11 -10.16 -0.85
CA MET A 153 -3.41 -10.79 -0.63
C MET A 153 -4.39 -9.80 -0.01
N ASP A 154 -5.67 -10.05 -0.22
CA ASP A 154 -6.79 -9.26 0.32
C ASP A 154 -6.69 -7.76 -0.06
N ARG A 155 -6.12 -7.46 -1.22
CA ARG A 155 -5.92 -6.08 -1.65
C ARG A 155 -7.25 -5.39 -1.90
N ASN A 156 -7.34 -4.14 -1.44
CA ASN A 156 -8.48 -3.26 -1.68
C ASN A 156 -8.14 -2.32 -2.85
N LEU A 157 -8.97 -2.32 -3.88
CA LEU A 157 -8.84 -1.45 -5.05
C LEU A 157 -10.10 -0.62 -5.21
N THR A 158 -9.92 0.62 -5.62
CA THR A 158 -11.02 1.51 -5.99
C THR A 158 -10.97 1.75 -7.50
N LYS A 159 -12.10 1.58 -8.18
CA LYS A 159 -12.22 1.81 -9.61
C LYS A 159 -13.41 2.71 -9.92
N SER A 160 -13.15 3.82 -10.58
CA SER A 160 -14.21 4.66 -11.13
C SER A 160 -14.75 4.03 -12.41
N VAL A 161 -16.06 3.90 -12.51
CA VAL A 161 -16.77 3.43 -13.70
C VAL A 161 -17.79 4.47 -14.12
N THR A 162 -17.90 4.71 -15.43
CA THR A 162 -18.92 5.61 -15.95
C THR A 162 -20.18 4.78 -16.24
N THR A 163 -21.26 5.08 -15.52
CA THR A 163 -22.56 4.47 -15.70
C THR A 163 -23.45 5.41 -16.53
N GLY A 164 -23.97 4.92 -17.64
CA GLY A 164 -24.86 5.70 -18.54
C GLY A 164 -24.30 5.89 -19.94
N GLN A 165 -25.23 6.11 -20.90
CA GLN A 165 -24.88 6.40 -22.30
C GLN A 165 -24.92 7.90 -22.57
N GLY A 166 -23.83 8.45 -23.12
CA GLY A 166 -23.74 9.83 -23.58
C GLY A 166 -22.86 10.71 -22.70
N SER A 167 -22.77 12.00 -23.04
CA SER A 167 -21.92 13.00 -22.41
C SER A 167 -22.38 13.43 -20.98
N SER A 168 -23.37 12.77 -20.42
CA SER A 168 -23.92 12.98 -19.07
C SER A 168 -23.80 11.74 -18.19
N GLY A 169 -22.85 10.84 -18.50
CA GLY A 169 -22.65 9.65 -17.68
C GLY A 169 -22.22 10.02 -16.26
N ASP A 170 -22.96 9.50 -15.27
CA ASP A 170 -22.56 9.58 -13.88
C ASP A 170 -21.33 8.69 -13.67
N THR A 171 -20.43 9.12 -12.82
CA THR A 171 -19.25 8.33 -12.43
C THR A 171 -19.51 7.71 -11.08
N ASP A 172 -19.62 6.40 -11.06
CA ASP A 172 -19.71 5.62 -9.83
C ASP A 172 -18.34 5.09 -9.42
N VAL A 173 -18.20 4.79 -8.15
CA VAL A 173 -16.99 4.20 -7.59
C VAL A 173 -17.30 2.79 -7.14
N ILE A 174 -16.55 1.83 -7.68
CA ILE A 174 -16.60 0.42 -7.26
C ILE A 174 -15.42 0.16 -6.32
N PHE A 175 -15.73 -0.40 -5.16
CA PHE A 175 -14.72 -0.90 -4.23
C PHE A 175 -14.57 -2.42 -4.47
N LEU A 176 -13.37 -2.81 -4.92
CA LEU A 176 -12.99 -4.20 -5.10
C LEU A 176 -12.20 -4.65 -3.89
N THR A 177 -12.62 -5.73 -3.26
CA THR A 177 -11.96 -6.33 -2.09
C THR A 177 -11.52 -7.74 -2.39
N GLY A 178 -10.54 -8.25 -1.64
CA GLY A 178 -10.06 -9.62 -1.78
C GLY A 178 -9.32 -9.87 -3.08
N VAL A 179 -8.63 -8.86 -3.61
CA VAL A 179 -7.85 -9.00 -4.86
C VAL A 179 -6.46 -9.50 -4.53
N ASP A 180 -6.11 -10.67 -5.02
CA ASP A 180 -4.79 -11.26 -4.82
C ASP A 180 -3.88 -11.02 -6.02
N GLN A 181 -2.63 -10.71 -5.73
CA GLN A 181 -1.58 -10.49 -6.73
C GLN A 181 -0.33 -11.30 -6.41
N SER A 182 0.30 -11.80 -7.45
CA SER A 182 1.61 -12.45 -7.38
C SER A 182 2.63 -11.69 -8.22
N HIS A 183 3.77 -11.42 -7.61
CA HIS A 183 4.89 -10.71 -8.21
C HIS A 183 6.14 -11.58 -8.06
N THR A 184 6.63 -12.15 -9.16
CA THR A 184 7.80 -13.04 -9.16
C THR A 184 8.76 -12.59 -10.23
N GLY A 185 10.05 -12.51 -9.89
CA GLY A 185 11.02 -12.06 -10.87
C GLY A 185 12.47 -12.16 -10.43
N PHE A 186 13.32 -11.73 -11.35
CA PHE A 186 14.76 -11.55 -11.15
C PHE A 186 15.13 -10.08 -11.35
N GLU A 187 16.01 -9.60 -10.52
CA GLU A 187 16.59 -8.27 -10.61
C GLU A 187 18.11 -8.36 -10.68
N LEU A 188 18.68 -7.51 -11.52
CA LEU A 188 20.11 -7.34 -11.68
C LEU A 188 20.40 -5.84 -11.64
N GLU A 189 21.20 -5.41 -10.71
CA GLU A 189 21.66 -4.03 -10.60
C GLU A 189 23.14 -3.97 -10.34
N GLY A 190 23.78 -2.89 -10.74
CA GLY A 190 25.18 -2.74 -10.44
C GLY A 190 25.82 -1.48 -10.99
N SER A 191 27.09 -1.33 -10.64
CA SER A 191 27.94 -0.26 -11.12
C SER A 191 29.32 -0.78 -11.51
N ALA A 192 29.93 -0.11 -12.46
CA ALA A 192 31.29 -0.39 -12.93
C ALA A 192 32.09 0.90 -13.08
N GLN A 193 33.20 1.03 -12.36
CA GLN A 193 34.20 2.07 -12.60
C GLN A 193 35.07 1.64 -13.78
N VAL A 194 34.69 2.05 -14.99
CA VAL A 194 35.34 1.61 -16.24
C VAL A 194 36.75 2.22 -16.37
N ILE A 195 36.84 3.51 -16.10
CA ILE A 195 38.08 4.29 -15.97
C ILE A 195 37.90 5.33 -14.86
N ASP A 196 38.95 6.00 -14.43
CA ASP A 196 38.92 6.95 -13.30
C ASP A 196 37.85 8.04 -13.46
N MET A 197 37.53 8.42 -14.69
CA MET A 197 36.55 9.50 -14.99
C MET A 197 35.17 8.96 -15.42
N LEU A 198 34.96 7.65 -15.54
CA LEU A 198 33.72 7.07 -16.03
C LEU A 198 33.23 5.92 -15.17
N ARG A 199 32.09 6.13 -14.54
CA ARG A 199 31.30 5.10 -13.86
C ARG A 199 30.02 4.86 -14.69
N LEU A 200 29.68 3.60 -14.86
CA LEU A 200 28.41 3.15 -15.43
C LEU A 200 27.57 2.50 -14.34
N ASP A 201 26.31 2.88 -14.26
CA ASP A 201 25.31 2.27 -13.41
C ASP A 201 24.23 1.63 -14.29
N PHE A 202 23.78 0.44 -13.93
CA PHE A 202 22.77 -0.30 -14.68
C PHE A 202 21.78 -0.99 -13.74
N ALA A 203 20.54 -1.18 -14.23
CA ALA A 203 19.52 -2.00 -13.59
C ALA A 203 18.66 -2.68 -14.65
N ALA A 204 18.28 -3.93 -14.38
CA ALA A 204 17.36 -4.71 -15.20
C ALA A 204 16.44 -5.55 -14.28
N SER A 205 15.17 -5.67 -14.65
CA SER A 205 14.20 -6.50 -13.95
C SER A 205 13.42 -7.32 -14.97
N PHE A 206 13.23 -8.61 -14.67
CA PHE A 206 12.48 -9.56 -15.48
C PHE A 206 11.53 -10.30 -14.55
N GLY A 207 10.23 -10.28 -14.84
CA GLY A 207 9.28 -10.93 -13.95
C GLY A 207 7.89 -11.06 -14.53
N THR A 208 7.05 -11.69 -13.75
CA THR A 208 5.61 -11.83 -13.99
C THR A 208 4.88 -11.18 -12.82
N TRP A 209 3.98 -10.25 -13.14
CA TRP A 209 3.11 -9.57 -12.19
C TRP A 209 1.68 -9.79 -12.65
N GLN A 210 0.90 -10.48 -11.84
CA GLN A 210 -0.44 -10.90 -12.24
C GLN A 210 -1.41 -10.90 -11.07
N PHE A 211 -2.68 -10.69 -11.39
CA PHE A 211 -3.78 -11.03 -10.49
C PHE A 211 -3.96 -12.55 -10.51
N VAL A 212 -4.16 -13.14 -9.35
CA VAL A 212 -4.29 -14.61 -9.20
C VAL A 212 -5.71 -15.05 -8.86
N ASP A 213 -6.57 -14.09 -8.50
CA ASP A 213 -7.98 -14.32 -8.18
C ASP A 213 -8.91 -13.35 -8.88
N ASP A 214 -10.21 -13.75 -8.99
CA ASP A 214 -11.28 -12.87 -9.42
C ASP A 214 -11.71 -11.95 -8.29
N ALA A 215 -11.76 -10.65 -8.56
CA ALA A 215 -12.17 -9.65 -7.59
C ALA A 215 -13.68 -9.72 -7.31
N SER A 216 -14.06 -9.60 -6.03
CA SER A 216 -15.43 -9.30 -5.63
C SER A 216 -15.64 -7.79 -5.55
N GLY A 217 -16.70 -7.27 -6.14
CA GLY A 217 -16.99 -5.83 -6.12
C GLY A 217 -18.39 -5.52 -5.60
N ASN A 218 -18.49 -4.48 -4.78
CA ASN A 218 -19.75 -3.90 -4.37
C ASN A 218 -19.88 -2.49 -4.94
N TYR A 219 -21.06 -2.19 -5.51
CA TYR A 219 -21.45 -0.82 -5.80
C TYR A 219 -21.88 -0.14 -4.49
N GLN A 220 -21.40 1.07 -4.28
CA GLN A 220 -21.89 1.96 -3.24
C GLN A 220 -22.47 3.21 -3.86
#